data_4793b25a52ec4e6123abfb8bd2616601
#
_entry.id   4793b25a52ec4e6123abfb8bd2616601
#
_cell.length_a   1.000
_cell.length_b   1.000
_cell.length_c   1.000
_cell.angle_alpha   90.00
_cell.angle_beta   90.00
_cell.angle_gamma   90.00
#
_symmetry.space_group_name_H-M   'P 1'
#
loop_
_entity.id
_entity.type
_entity.pdbx_description
1 polymer ?
#
loop_
_entity_poly.entity_id
_entity_poly.type
_entity_poly.pdbx_seq_one_letter_code
_entity_poly.pdbx_strand_id
1 'polypeptide(L)'
;MDRYFIGVAYLDGIPDENTGVRTSNPSLIISRGIYHNWQVWALDLKANKLEIRWKFDTAEHSSKWLSMCSHCFRVADLDGDGKDEILYGSAAIDDDGSELWCTGNGHGDCLYVGKFIKDRSGLQIVASFEEPSNYNGQGHGYACQVIDARDGSLIAGHGAGSTADVGRCIVADINPDSPDFEYWSSLDAGVFSCSSGALVSNTFPTGIGSGIMYNVAIYWSGQSTREMLDRACIAVSYTHLRAHE
;
A
#
# COMPACT_ATOMS: atom_id res chain seq x y z
N MET A 1 -3.11 12.92 -18.39
CA MET A 1 -2.78 11.56 -18.90
C MET A 1 -3.75 10.61 -18.25
N ASP A 2 -4.48 9.83 -19.04
CA ASP A 2 -5.40 8.82 -18.48
C ASP A 2 -4.64 7.51 -18.29
N ARG A 3 -4.64 6.96 -17.08
CA ARG A 3 -4.21 5.60 -16.80
C ARG A 3 -5.42 4.80 -16.32
N TYR A 4 -5.40 3.52 -16.63
CA TYR A 4 -6.45 2.58 -16.28
C TYR A 4 -5.83 1.41 -15.54
N PHE A 5 -6.44 1.01 -14.44
CA PHE A 5 -6.09 -0.19 -13.73
C PHE A 5 -7.32 -1.08 -13.63
N ILE A 6 -7.10 -2.38 -13.54
CA ILE A 6 -8.15 -3.39 -13.46
C ILE A 6 -7.80 -4.41 -12.39
N GLY A 7 -8.79 -4.86 -11.64
CA GLY A 7 -8.67 -5.87 -10.59
C GLY A 7 -10.01 -6.49 -10.28
N VAL A 8 -10.04 -7.29 -9.24
CA VAL A 8 -11.25 -7.90 -8.71
C VAL A 8 -11.35 -7.71 -7.20
N ALA A 9 -12.58 -7.59 -6.68
CA ALA A 9 -12.87 -7.44 -5.26
C ALA A 9 -14.10 -8.27 -4.88
N TYR A 10 -14.12 -8.79 -3.67
CA TYR A 10 -15.25 -9.51 -3.09
C TYR A 10 -16.10 -8.55 -2.25
N LEU A 11 -16.89 -7.70 -2.91
CA LEU A 11 -17.68 -6.64 -2.29
C LEU A 11 -18.93 -7.14 -1.51
N ASP A 12 -19.25 -8.42 -1.60
CA ASP A 12 -20.35 -9.07 -0.85
C ASP A 12 -19.82 -10.10 0.16
N GLY A 13 -18.51 -10.14 0.38
CA GLY A 13 -17.83 -11.03 1.31
C GLY A 13 -16.67 -11.79 0.68
N ILE A 14 -15.53 -11.78 1.37
CA ILE A 14 -14.32 -12.50 0.97
C ILE A 14 -14.51 -14.02 1.17
N PRO A 15 -13.77 -14.88 0.45
CA PRO A 15 -13.78 -16.31 0.70
C PRO A 15 -13.29 -16.63 2.11
N ASP A 16 -13.92 -17.61 2.76
CA ASP A 16 -13.44 -18.11 4.05
C ASP A 16 -12.02 -18.68 3.92
N GLU A 17 -11.10 -18.18 4.72
CA GLU A 17 -9.67 -18.50 4.64
C GLU A 17 -9.37 -20.00 4.92
N ASN A 18 -10.17 -20.65 5.76
CA ASN A 18 -9.96 -22.04 6.16
C ASN A 18 -10.55 -23.04 5.18
N THR A 19 -11.70 -22.71 4.62
CA THR A 19 -12.45 -23.63 3.74
C THR A 19 -12.34 -23.28 2.27
N GLY A 20 -11.93 -22.04 1.92
CA GLY A 20 -11.94 -21.50 0.57
C GLY A 20 -13.34 -21.37 -0.03
N VAL A 21 -14.38 -21.54 0.80
CA VAL A 21 -15.77 -21.45 0.34
C VAL A 21 -16.08 -19.99 0.02
N ARG A 22 -16.46 -19.76 -1.24
CA ARG A 22 -16.90 -18.44 -1.72
C ARG A 22 -18.37 -18.27 -1.41
N THR A 23 -18.71 -17.23 -0.69
CA THR A 23 -20.11 -16.85 -0.41
C THR A 23 -20.65 -15.86 -1.42
N SER A 24 -19.77 -15.21 -2.19
CA SER A 24 -20.12 -14.21 -3.20
C SER A 24 -19.31 -14.38 -4.49
N ASN A 25 -19.74 -13.76 -5.56
CA ASN A 25 -18.97 -13.61 -6.79
C ASN A 25 -18.10 -12.35 -6.70
N PRO A 26 -16.89 -12.37 -7.27
CA PRO A 26 -16.09 -11.15 -7.32
C PRO A 26 -16.69 -10.13 -8.28
N SER A 27 -16.59 -8.86 -7.94
CA SER A 27 -16.85 -7.73 -8.82
C SER A 27 -15.58 -7.34 -9.56
N LEU A 28 -15.72 -6.89 -10.82
CA LEU A 28 -14.66 -6.31 -11.59
C LEU A 28 -14.48 -4.85 -11.16
N ILE A 29 -13.27 -4.48 -10.78
CA ILE A 29 -12.91 -3.12 -10.41
C ILE A 29 -12.10 -2.49 -11.53
N ILE A 30 -12.52 -1.33 -11.99
CA ILE A 30 -11.82 -0.54 -13.02
C ILE A 30 -11.58 0.86 -12.46
N SER A 31 -10.34 1.32 -12.48
CA SER A 31 -10.02 2.70 -12.17
C SER A 31 -9.58 3.46 -13.41
N ARG A 32 -9.83 4.77 -13.43
CA ARG A 32 -9.40 5.73 -14.44
C ARG A 32 -8.86 6.98 -13.77
N GLY A 33 -7.78 7.53 -14.33
CA GLY A 33 -7.13 8.75 -13.81
C GLY A 33 -5.96 8.42 -12.92
N ILE A 34 -5.05 9.40 -12.74
CA ILE A 34 -3.82 9.20 -11.97
C ILE A 34 -3.40 10.44 -11.19
N TYR A 35 -3.88 11.62 -11.54
CA TYR A 35 -3.52 12.84 -10.85
C TYR A 35 -4.79 13.56 -10.37
N HIS A 36 -5.26 14.59 -10.99
CA HIS A 36 -6.30 15.47 -10.46
C HIS A 36 -7.63 14.74 -10.22
N ASN A 37 -8.39 14.47 -11.27
CA ASN A 37 -9.64 13.70 -11.19
C ASN A 37 -9.37 12.22 -11.43
N TRP A 38 -10.03 11.38 -10.66
CA TRP A 38 -9.98 9.94 -10.82
C TRP A 38 -11.35 9.31 -10.52
N GLN A 39 -11.55 8.13 -11.05
CA GLN A 39 -12.79 7.36 -10.92
C GLN A 39 -12.46 5.91 -10.61
N VAL A 40 -13.37 5.26 -9.85
CA VAL A 40 -13.37 3.81 -9.67
C VAL A 40 -14.79 3.30 -9.94
N TRP A 41 -14.90 2.25 -10.73
CA TRP A 41 -16.16 1.60 -11.05
C TRP A 41 -16.09 0.15 -10.62
N ALA A 42 -17.16 -0.32 -9.95
CA ALA A 42 -17.40 -1.73 -9.70
C ALA A 42 -18.48 -2.26 -10.64
N LEU A 43 -18.20 -3.43 -11.23
CA LEU A 43 -19.11 -4.08 -12.16
C LEU A 43 -19.30 -5.54 -11.75
N ASP A 44 -20.55 -5.99 -11.74
CA ASP A 44 -20.91 -7.38 -11.49
C ASP A 44 -21.15 -8.12 -12.80
N LEU A 45 -20.76 -9.39 -12.85
CA LEU A 45 -21.12 -10.27 -13.96
C LEU A 45 -22.50 -10.91 -13.70
N LYS A 46 -23.54 -10.42 -14.40
CA LYS A 46 -24.91 -10.94 -14.32
C LYS A 46 -25.37 -11.45 -15.69
N ALA A 47 -25.83 -12.69 -15.75
CA ALA A 47 -26.32 -13.31 -16.99
C ALA A 47 -25.37 -13.11 -18.21
N ASN A 48 -24.06 -13.27 -18.01
CA ASN A 48 -23.01 -13.07 -19.01
C ASN A 48 -22.86 -11.62 -19.51
N LYS A 49 -23.32 -10.65 -18.74
CA LYS A 49 -23.13 -9.21 -19.00
C LYS A 49 -22.51 -8.54 -17.80
N LEU A 50 -21.64 -7.56 -18.05
CA LEU A 50 -21.14 -6.68 -17.01
C LEU A 50 -22.17 -5.57 -16.77
N GLU A 51 -22.61 -5.45 -15.54
CA GLU A 51 -23.53 -4.41 -15.06
C GLU A 51 -22.82 -3.57 -14.02
N ILE A 52 -22.98 -2.25 -14.08
CA ILE A 52 -22.39 -1.34 -13.11
C ILE A 52 -23.09 -1.54 -11.77
N ARG A 53 -22.31 -1.87 -10.74
CA ARG A 53 -22.75 -1.95 -9.35
C ARG A 53 -22.77 -0.56 -8.72
N TRP A 54 -21.62 0.12 -8.75
CA TRP A 54 -21.48 1.50 -8.31
C TRP A 54 -20.35 2.21 -9.07
N LYS A 55 -20.30 3.53 -8.92
CA LYS A 55 -19.25 4.40 -9.44
C LYS A 55 -18.86 5.39 -8.37
N PHE A 56 -17.57 5.56 -8.19
CA PHE A 56 -16.97 6.64 -7.42
C PHE A 56 -16.29 7.61 -8.39
N ASP A 57 -16.69 8.88 -8.38
CA ASP A 57 -16.11 9.93 -9.22
C ASP A 57 -15.73 11.12 -8.34
N THR A 58 -14.45 11.46 -8.27
CA THR A 58 -13.97 12.58 -7.44
C THR A 58 -14.55 13.94 -7.84
N ALA A 59 -15.09 14.07 -9.04
CA ALA A 59 -15.81 15.28 -9.44
C ALA A 59 -17.14 15.48 -8.68
N GLU A 60 -17.70 14.42 -8.10
CA GLU A 60 -18.94 14.43 -7.32
C GLU A 60 -18.69 14.52 -5.81
N HIS A 61 -17.41 14.52 -5.39
CA HIS A 61 -16.98 14.55 -3.99
C HIS A 61 -16.29 15.87 -3.62
N SER A 62 -15.93 16.03 -2.36
CA SER A 62 -15.20 17.21 -1.92
C SER A 62 -13.79 17.27 -2.53
N SER A 63 -13.23 18.47 -2.66
CA SER A 63 -11.89 18.66 -3.25
C SER A 63 -10.76 17.94 -2.53
N LYS A 64 -10.97 17.46 -1.29
CA LYS A 64 -9.99 16.64 -0.55
C LYS A 64 -9.66 15.32 -1.25
N TRP A 65 -10.56 14.80 -2.12
CA TRP A 65 -10.39 13.56 -2.87
C TRP A 65 -9.56 13.72 -4.15
N LEU A 66 -9.36 14.95 -4.62
CA LEU A 66 -8.56 15.21 -5.82
C LEU A 66 -7.09 14.89 -5.59
N SER A 67 -6.46 14.28 -6.58
CA SER A 67 -5.03 13.92 -6.57
C SER A 67 -4.62 12.89 -5.50
N MET A 68 -5.54 12.14 -4.94
CA MET A 68 -5.26 11.15 -3.88
C MET A 68 -4.93 9.75 -4.42
N CYS A 69 -5.05 9.51 -5.71
CA CYS A 69 -4.78 8.22 -6.33
C CYS A 69 -3.29 7.89 -6.44
N SER A 70 -2.98 6.64 -6.72
CA SER A 70 -1.62 6.12 -6.88
C SER A 70 -1.44 5.45 -8.24
N HIS A 71 -0.20 5.02 -8.56
CA HIS A 71 0.11 4.22 -9.75
C HIS A 71 -0.44 2.79 -9.71
N CYS A 72 -1.12 2.41 -8.66
CA CYS A 72 -1.84 1.14 -8.51
C CYS A 72 -2.92 1.30 -7.44
N PHE A 73 -3.91 0.43 -7.46
CA PHE A 73 -4.80 0.24 -6.31
C PHE A 73 -4.55 -1.11 -5.64
N ARG A 74 -5.05 -1.28 -4.43
CA ARG A 74 -5.10 -2.54 -3.70
C ARG A 74 -6.53 -2.83 -3.29
N VAL A 75 -6.79 -4.10 -3.08
CA VAL A 75 -8.08 -4.62 -2.64
C VAL A 75 -7.84 -5.46 -1.41
N ALA A 76 -8.53 -5.20 -0.33
CA ALA A 76 -8.45 -5.95 0.92
C ALA A 76 -9.60 -5.54 1.83
N ASP A 77 -9.95 -6.38 2.80
CA ASP A 77 -10.81 -6.06 3.93
C ASP A 77 -10.06 -5.10 4.87
N LEU A 78 -10.22 -3.79 4.63
CA LEU A 78 -9.46 -2.76 5.33
C LEU A 78 -10.03 -2.46 6.71
N ASP A 79 -11.33 -2.52 6.88
CA ASP A 79 -12.01 -2.17 8.12
C ASP A 79 -12.39 -3.38 8.99
N GLY A 80 -12.35 -4.59 8.44
CA GLY A 80 -12.58 -5.84 9.16
C GLY A 80 -14.02 -6.30 9.14
N ASP A 81 -14.83 -5.86 8.18
CA ASP A 81 -16.24 -6.23 8.04
C ASP A 81 -16.45 -7.54 7.25
N GLY A 82 -15.37 -8.07 6.65
CA GLY A 82 -15.36 -9.31 5.88
C GLY A 82 -15.64 -9.12 4.40
N LYS A 83 -15.60 -7.89 3.89
CA LYS A 83 -15.70 -7.54 2.48
C LYS A 83 -14.44 -6.80 2.04
N ASP A 84 -14.24 -6.69 0.74
CA ASP A 84 -13.09 -5.97 0.20
C ASP A 84 -13.41 -4.48 -0.05
N GLU A 85 -12.53 -3.61 0.40
CA GLU A 85 -12.46 -2.19 0.06
C GLU A 85 -11.44 -1.94 -1.04
N ILE A 86 -11.55 -0.77 -1.66
CA ILE A 86 -10.63 -0.33 -2.71
C ILE A 86 -9.73 0.78 -2.17
N LEU A 87 -8.47 0.44 -1.90
CA LEU A 87 -7.44 1.40 -1.54
C LEU A 87 -6.78 1.97 -2.80
N TYR A 88 -6.91 3.26 -3.05
CA TYR A 88 -6.32 3.92 -4.22
C TYR A 88 -5.46 5.11 -3.81
N GLY A 89 -4.23 4.82 -3.38
CA GLY A 89 -3.28 5.83 -2.92
C GLY A 89 -3.57 6.32 -1.50
N SER A 90 -3.89 7.59 -1.37
CA SER A 90 -4.20 8.28 -0.11
C SER A 90 -5.68 8.17 0.30
N ALA A 91 -6.45 7.36 -0.38
CA ALA A 91 -7.90 7.27 -0.19
C ALA A 91 -8.39 5.82 -0.28
N ALA A 92 -9.41 5.49 0.50
CA ALA A 92 -10.11 4.21 0.47
C ALA A 92 -11.60 4.41 0.21
N ILE A 93 -12.15 3.54 -0.64
CA ILE A 93 -13.56 3.48 -0.99
C ILE A 93 -14.11 2.19 -0.39
N ASP A 94 -15.24 2.29 0.27
CA ASP A 94 -15.95 1.20 0.91
C ASP A 94 -16.55 0.20 -0.11
N ASP A 95 -16.91 -1.00 0.33
CA ASP A 95 -17.48 -2.08 -0.50
C ASP A 95 -18.74 -1.65 -1.26
N ASP A 96 -19.51 -0.72 -0.70
CA ASP A 96 -20.75 -0.18 -1.30
C ASP A 96 -20.52 1.02 -2.23
N GLY A 97 -19.25 1.48 -2.37
CA GLY A 97 -18.86 2.62 -3.19
C GLY A 97 -18.93 3.95 -2.47
N SER A 98 -19.17 3.98 -1.16
CA SER A 98 -19.11 5.20 -0.36
C SER A 98 -17.68 5.56 0.04
N GLU A 99 -17.51 6.78 0.60
CA GLU A 99 -16.23 7.23 1.14
C GLU A 99 -15.88 6.46 2.42
N LEU A 100 -14.79 5.67 2.46
CA LEU A 100 -14.30 5.12 3.72
C LEU A 100 -13.45 6.16 4.44
N TRP A 101 -12.31 6.54 3.87
CA TRP A 101 -11.47 7.61 4.39
C TRP A 101 -10.54 8.22 3.30
N CYS A 102 -10.01 9.39 3.62
CA CYS A 102 -9.04 10.09 2.77
C CYS A 102 -8.01 10.80 3.66
N THR A 103 -6.72 10.44 3.54
CA THR A 103 -5.64 10.97 4.39
C THR A 103 -5.17 12.35 3.98
N GLY A 104 -5.39 12.77 2.74
CA GLY A 104 -4.88 14.04 2.22
C GLY A 104 -3.37 14.06 1.94
N ASN A 105 -2.69 12.91 1.86
CA ASN A 105 -1.26 12.83 1.59
C ASN A 105 -0.88 13.14 0.13
N GLY A 106 -1.87 13.25 -0.76
CA GLY A 106 -1.65 13.47 -2.18
C GLY A 106 -1.34 12.18 -2.94
N HIS A 107 -0.80 12.37 -4.14
CA HIS A 107 -0.40 11.27 -5.02
C HIS A 107 0.79 10.49 -4.45
N GLY A 108 0.79 9.19 -4.70
CA GLY A 108 1.89 8.30 -4.31
C GLY A 108 2.15 7.21 -5.33
N ASP A 109 3.36 6.65 -5.33
CA ASP A 109 3.82 5.70 -6.33
C ASP A 109 3.75 4.24 -5.86
N CYS A 110 4.00 4.00 -4.59
CA CYS A 110 4.05 2.66 -4.01
C CYS A 110 3.01 2.48 -2.91
N LEU A 111 2.44 1.27 -2.87
CA LEU A 111 1.34 0.94 -1.99
C LEU A 111 1.32 -0.55 -1.66
N TYR A 112 1.42 -0.87 -0.38
CA TYR A 112 1.34 -2.23 0.15
C TYR A 112 0.28 -2.30 1.24
N VAL A 113 -0.46 -3.40 1.29
CA VAL A 113 -1.43 -3.71 2.34
C VAL A 113 -1.11 -5.08 2.91
N GLY A 114 -1.13 -5.21 4.22
CA GLY A 114 -0.86 -6.47 4.89
C GLY A 114 -0.80 -6.36 6.40
N LYS A 115 -0.53 -7.47 7.05
CA LYS A 115 -0.29 -7.56 8.48
C LYS A 115 1.20 -7.35 8.75
N PHE A 116 1.62 -6.10 8.96
CA PHE A 116 3.03 -5.73 9.13
C PHE A 116 3.43 -5.55 10.59
N ILE A 117 2.47 -5.39 11.49
CA ILE A 117 2.66 -5.24 12.94
C ILE A 117 1.94 -6.39 13.63
N LYS A 118 2.70 -7.31 14.23
CA LYS A 118 2.21 -8.58 14.77
C LYS A 118 1.04 -8.42 15.73
N ASP A 119 1.22 -7.58 16.74
CA ASP A 119 0.28 -7.46 17.85
C ASP A 119 -0.78 -6.35 17.66
N ARG A 120 -0.75 -5.63 16.52
CA ARG A 120 -1.76 -4.64 16.18
C ARG A 120 -2.93 -5.32 15.47
N SER A 121 -4.16 -5.06 15.87
CA SER A 121 -5.37 -5.55 15.16
C SER A 121 -5.50 -4.89 13.78
N GLY A 122 -6.15 -5.57 12.83
CA GLY A 122 -6.38 -5.09 11.47
C GLY A 122 -5.13 -5.10 10.59
N LEU A 123 -5.28 -4.61 9.37
CA LEU A 123 -4.22 -4.47 8.39
C LEU A 123 -3.51 -3.12 8.51
N GLN A 124 -2.32 -3.04 7.95
CA GLN A 124 -1.57 -1.80 7.81
C GLN A 124 -1.25 -1.55 6.34
N ILE A 125 -1.04 -0.28 6.01
CA ILE A 125 -0.64 0.19 4.70
C ILE A 125 0.76 0.77 4.82
N VAL A 126 1.66 0.38 3.93
CA VAL A 126 2.94 1.07 3.74
C VAL A 126 2.93 1.74 2.37
N ALA A 127 3.12 3.05 2.34
CA ALA A 127 3.04 3.84 1.14
C ALA A 127 4.10 4.94 1.07
N SER A 128 4.51 5.30 -0.14
CA SER A 128 5.35 6.47 -0.41
C SER A 128 4.57 7.50 -1.21
N PHE A 129 4.84 8.78 -0.94
CA PHE A 129 4.10 9.91 -1.51
C PHE A 129 5.03 10.90 -2.20
N GLU A 130 4.52 11.52 -3.27
CA GLU A 130 5.12 12.67 -3.91
C GLU A 130 4.77 13.93 -3.07
N GLU A 131 5.77 14.67 -2.63
CA GLU A 131 5.60 15.99 -1.97
C GLU A 131 4.53 16.06 -0.85
N PRO A 132 4.49 15.13 0.12
CA PRO A 132 3.41 15.03 1.09
C PRO A 132 3.24 16.28 1.96
N SER A 133 4.28 17.10 2.11
CA SER A 133 4.21 18.37 2.85
C SER A 133 3.59 19.52 2.06
N ASN A 134 3.42 19.39 0.73
CA ASN A 134 2.84 20.42 -0.13
C ASN A 134 1.32 20.26 -0.33
N TYR A 135 0.74 19.15 0.12
CA TYR A 135 -0.69 18.90 -0.04
C TYR A 135 -1.53 19.59 1.03
N ASN A 136 -1.78 20.90 0.84
CA ASN A 136 -2.75 21.72 1.56
C ASN A 136 -2.72 21.59 3.11
N GLY A 137 -1.62 21.10 3.68
CA GLY A 137 -1.49 20.87 5.12
C GLY A 137 -2.44 19.79 5.70
N GLN A 138 -3.02 18.95 4.86
CA GLN A 138 -3.99 17.92 5.28
C GLN A 138 -3.39 16.54 5.44
N GLY A 139 -2.23 16.28 4.81
CA GLY A 139 -1.54 14.99 4.91
C GLY A 139 -0.79 14.83 6.23
N HIS A 140 -0.29 13.61 6.48
CA HIS A 140 0.51 13.30 7.67
C HIS A 140 1.91 13.94 7.65
N GLY A 141 2.36 14.45 6.48
CA GLY A 141 3.62 15.17 6.34
C GLY A 141 4.89 14.30 6.30
N TYR A 142 4.78 13.00 6.07
CA TYR A 142 5.90 12.08 5.92
C TYR A 142 5.99 11.51 4.51
N ALA A 143 7.20 11.38 3.98
CA ALA A 143 7.44 10.89 2.63
C ALA A 143 7.10 9.40 2.45
N CYS A 144 7.39 8.59 3.47
CA CYS A 144 6.97 7.19 3.54
C CYS A 144 6.28 6.93 4.87
N GLN A 145 5.17 6.23 4.83
CA GLN A 145 4.26 6.10 5.96
C GLN A 145 3.81 4.67 6.18
N VAL A 146 3.59 4.33 7.45
CA VAL A 146 2.81 3.18 7.90
C VAL A 146 1.49 3.71 8.46
N ILE A 147 0.37 3.25 7.90
CA ILE A 147 -0.98 3.78 8.15
C ILE A 147 -1.87 2.64 8.61
N ASP A 148 -2.77 2.89 9.54
CA ASP A 148 -3.84 1.95 9.90
C ASP A 148 -4.84 1.85 8.75
N ALA A 149 -5.11 0.65 8.28
CA ALA A 149 -5.97 0.46 7.12
C ALA A 149 -7.44 0.80 7.37
N ARG A 150 -7.90 0.75 8.62
CA ARG A 150 -9.31 0.95 8.98
C ARG A 150 -9.77 2.39 8.88
N ASP A 151 -8.89 3.35 9.19
CA ASP A 151 -9.26 4.75 9.34
C ASP A 151 -8.27 5.74 8.71
N GLY A 152 -7.19 5.24 8.09
CA GLY A 152 -6.17 6.09 7.48
C GLY A 152 -5.26 6.80 8.48
N SER A 153 -5.31 6.48 9.78
CA SER A 153 -4.47 7.13 10.80
C SER A 153 -3.01 6.75 10.68
N LEU A 154 -2.11 7.70 10.95
CA LEU A 154 -0.68 7.48 10.94
C LEU A 154 -0.24 6.59 12.11
N ILE A 155 0.54 5.56 11.82
CA ILE A 155 1.22 4.73 12.82
C ILE A 155 2.68 5.15 12.95
N ALA A 156 3.38 5.23 11.83
CA ALA A 156 4.78 5.56 11.76
C ALA A 156 5.11 6.24 10.41
N GLY A 157 6.22 6.96 10.34
CA GLY A 157 6.66 7.58 9.10
C GLY A 157 8.10 8.06 9.18
N HIS A 158 8.76 8.18 8.02
CA HIS A 158 10.05 8.85 7.90
C HIS A 158 10.03 9.87 6.76
N GLY A 159 11.07 10.73 6.72
CA GLY A 159 11.13 11.82 5.76
C GLY A 159 10.12 12.93 6.08
N ALA A 160 10.02 13.32 7.37
CA ALA A 160 9.13 14.40 7.80
C ALA A 160 9.45 15.71 7.08
N GLY A 161 8.40 16.39 6.58
CA GLY A 161 8.53 17.65 5.87
C GLY A 161 9.21 17.56 4.50
N SER A 162 9.40 16.36 3.95
CA SER A 162 9.98 16.18 2.62
C SER A 162 9.09 16.77 1.53
N THR A 163 9.73 17.42 0.57
CA THR A 163 9.13 17.85 -0.70
C THR A 163 9.64 17.02 -1.88
N ALA A 164 10.38 15.94 -1.60
CA ALA A 164 10.90 15.06 -2.63
C ALA A 164 9.82 14.13 -3.15
N ASP A 165 9.86 13.88 -4.43
CA ASP A 165 9.14 12.79 -5.08
C ASP A 165 9.75 11.44 -4.64
N VAL A 166 9.04 10.70 -3.79
CA VAL A 166 9.46 9.40 -3.28
C VAL A 166 8.77 8.28 -4.05
N GLY A 167 9.32 7.99 -5.21
CA GLY A 167 8.72 7.06 -6.17
C GLY A 167 8.75 5.59 -5.78
N ARG A 168 9.46 5.21 -4.71
CA ARG A 168 9.57 3.81 -4.30
C ARG A 168 9.67 3.67 -2.78
N CYS A 169 8.95 2.66 -2.29
CA CYS A 169 9.13 2.11 -0.95
C CYS A 169 8.97 0.59 -0.98
N ILE A 170 9.32 -0.05 0.09
CA ILE A 170 9.10 -1.48 0.28
C ILE A 170 8.85 -1.77 1.75
N VAL A 171 8.13 -2.85 2.01
CA VAL A 171 7.93 -3.43 3.33
C VAL A 171 8.28 -4.90 3.28
N ALA A 172 9.10 -5.36 4.22
CA ALA A 172 9.51 -6.76 4.31
C ALA A 172 9.91 -7.12 5.74
N ASP A 173 9.67 -8.37 6.11
CA ASP A 173 10.24 -8.98 7.32
C ASP A 173 11.68 -9.38 7.01
N ILE A 174 12.63 -8.56 7.45
CA ILE A 174 14.08 -8.76 7.19
C ILE A 174 14.92 -8.79 8.45
N ASN A 175 14.38 -8.38 9.59
CA ASN A 175 15.06 -8.42 10.87
C ASN A 175 14.55 -9.59 11.72
N PRO A 176 15.29 -10.70 11.85
CA PRO A 176 14.84 -11.87 12.62
C PRO A 176 14.69 -11.61 14.13
N ASP A 177 15.24 -10.52 14.63
CA ASP A 177 15.17 -10.14 16.05
C ASP A 177 13.94 -9.24 16.35
N SER A 178 13.18 -8.86 15.32
CA SER A 178 11.92 -8.10 15.43
C SER A 178 10.73 -8.98 15.08
N PRO A 179 9.62 -8.91 15.80
CA PRO A 179 8.38 -9.58 15.42
C PRO A 179 7.60 -8.82 14.34
N ASP A 180 7.95 -7.57 14.11
CA ASP A 180 7.29 -6.66 13.17
C ASP A 180 8.13 -6.49 11.91
N PHE A 181 7.49 -6.14 10.82
CA PHE A 181 8.15 -5.87 9.54
C PHE A 181 8.91 -4.55 9.58
N GLU A 182 9.87 -4.43 8.69
CA GLU A 182 10.60 -3.20 8.40
C GLU A 182 10.14 -2.60 7.08
N TYR A 183 10.33 -1.27 6.96
CA TYR A 183 10.08 -0.54 5.73
C TYR A 183 11.19 0.46 5.42
N TRP A 184 11.37 0.80 4.16
CA TRP A 184 12.28 1.82 3.68
C TRP A 184 11.82 2.39 2.34
N SER A 185 12.43 3.49 1.93
CA SER A 185 12.06 4.17 0.69
C SER A 185 13.28 4.63 -0.11
N SER A 186 13.05 5.18 -1.28
CA SER A 186 14.08 5.79 -2.12
C SER A 186 14.55 7.17 -1.62
N LEU A 187 13.97 7.70 -0.55
CA LEU A 187 14.28 9.04 -0.05
C LEU A 187 15.66 9.14 0.57
N ASP A 188 15.99 8.22 1.47
CA ASP A 188 17.20 8.28 2.27
C ASP A 188 17.68 6.91 2.76
N ALA A 189 18.84 6.93 3.43
CA ALA A 189 19.47 5.76 3.98
C ALA A 189 18.85 5.41 5.35
N GLY A 190 18.05 4.33 5.41
CA GLY A 190 17.51 3.82 6.67
C GLY A 190 16.48 2.73 6.43
N VAL A 191 16.53 1.72 7.28
CA VAL A 191 15.52 0.70 7.45
C VAL A 191 14.79 0.99 8.75
N PHE A 192 13.48 1.07 8.71
CA PHE A 192 12.66 1.54 9.83
C PHE A 192 11.67 0.47 10.27
N SER A 193 11.38 0.41 11.55
CA SER A 193 10.36 -0.47 12.10
C SER A 193 8.95 0.02 11.73
N CYS A 194 8.09 -0.89 11.26
CA CYS A 194 6.69 -0.57 10.95
C CYS A 194 5.87 -0.15 12.18
N SER A 195 6.19 -0.68 13.36
CA SER A 195 5.40 -0.38 14.56
C SER A 195 5.77 0.94 15.22
N SER A 196 7.03 1.38 15.12
CA SER A 196 7.53 2.54 15.85
C SER A 196 8.08 3.66 14.99
N GLY A 197 8.40 3.39 13.72
CA GLY A 197 9.16 4.31 12.88
C GLY A 197 10.62 4.52 13.30
N ALA A 198 11.08 3.74 14.28
CA ALA A 198 12.48 3.82 14.73
C ALA A 198 13.42 3.27 13.66
N LEU A 199 14.58 3.92 13.53
CA LEU A 199 15.65 3.44 12.67
C LEU A 199 16.19 2.11 13.21
N VAL A 200 16.09 1.05 12.40
CA VAL A 200 16.60 -0.30 12.72
C VAL A 200 18.03 -0.44 12.21
N SER A 201 18.30 0.06 11.01
CA SER A 201 19.63 -0.05 10.38
C SER A 201 19.87 1.11 9.41
N ASN A 202 21.13 1.54 9.34
CA ASN A 202 21.65 2.42 8.28
C ASN A 202 22.13 1.63 7.05
N THR A 203 22.06 0.30 7.12
CA THR A 203 22.48 -0.59 6.04
C THR A 203 21.25 -1.13 5.34
N PHE A 204 21.29 -1.11 4.03
CA PHE A 204 20.20 -1.61 3.20
C PHE A 204 20.56 -2.91 2.50
N PRO A 205 19.57 -3.70 2.12
CA PRO A 205 19.74 -4.63 1.02
C PRO A 205 20.14 -3.86 -0.24
N THR A 206 21.35 -4.09 -0.73
CA THR A 206 21.86 -3.43 -1.94
C THR A 206 21.92 -4.42 -3.10
N GLY A 207 21.58 -3.94 -4.30
CA GLY A 207 21.72 -4.70 -5.53
C GLY A 207 23.06 -4.52 -6.20
N ILE A 208 23.21 -5.07 -7.39
CA ILE A 208 24.41 -4.88 -8.24
C ILE A 208 24.60 -3.39 -8.52
N GLY A 209 25.77 -2.86 -8.23
CA GLY A 209 26.11 -1.46 -8.44
C GLY A 209 25.72 -0.53 -7.30
N SER A 210 25.61 -1.03 -6.06
CA SER A 210 25.32 -0.28 -4.83
C SER A 210 23.98 0.47 -4.80
N GLY A 211 23.04 0.12 -5.68
CA GLY A 211 21.66 0.64 -5.61
C GLY A 211 20.86 -0.01 -4.49
N ILE A 212 20.03 0.77 -3.79
CA ILE A 212 19.10 0.26 -2.79
C ILE A 212 18.04 -0.62 -3.49
N MET A 213 17.73 -1.79 -2.90
CA MET A 213 16.67 -2.66 -3.39
C MET A 213 15.32 -2.24 -2.81
N TYR A 214 14.38 -1.89 -3.68
CA TYR A 214 13.04 -1.43 -3.29
C TYR A 214 11.92 -1.82 -4.28
N ASN A 215 12.08 -2.94 -4.99
CA ASN A 215 11.05 -3.40 -5.91
C ASN A 215 10.17 -4.51 -5.30
N VAL A 216 10.74 -5.65 -4.95
CA VAL A 216 9.98 -6.82 -4.50
C VAL A 216 10.71 -7.60 -3.41
N ALA A 217 9.98 -7.99 -2.38
CA ALA A 217 10.40 -8.96 -1.38
C ALA A 217 9.62 -10.26 -1.56
N ILE A 218 10.32 -11.40 -1.73
CA ILE A 218 9.72 -12.69 -2.03
C ILE A 218 10.30 -13.80 -1.14
N TYR A 219 9.55 -14.87 -0.93
CA TYR A 219 10.04 -16.10 -0.28
C TYR A 219 10.64 -17.02 -1.34
N TRP A 220 11.86 -16.75 -1.77
CA TRP A 220 12.53 -17.50 -2.84
C TRP A 220 13.15 -18.79 -2.34
N SER A 221 13.86 -18.75 -1.22
CA SER A 221 14.58 -19.89 -0.66
C SER A 221 13.72 -20.84 0.17
N GLY A 222 12.47 -20.46 0.46
CA GLY A 222 11.60 -21.20 1.38
C GLY A 222 11.96 -21.01 2.86
N GLN A 223 12.83 -20.06 3.18
CA GLN A 223 13.12 -19.66 4.56
C GLN A 223 12.00 -18.76 5.12
N SER A 224 12.04 -18.48 6.43
CA SER A 224 11.07 -17.58 7.09
C SER A 224 11.27 -16.10 6.76
N THR A 225 12.45 -15.73 6.27
CA THR A 225 12.77 -14.38 5.82
C THR A 225 12.63 -14.24 4.31
N ARG A 226 12.37 -13.03 3.83
CA ARG A 226 12.21 -12.76 2.40
C ARG A 226 13.54 -12.37 1.76
N GLU A 227 13.74 -12.81 0.55
CA GLU A 227 14.78 -12.33 -0.33
C GLU A 227 14.28 -11.11 -1.11
N MET A 228 15.22 -10.21 -1.43
CA MET A 228 14.95 -9.02 -2.21
C MET A 228 15.25 -9.27 -3.68
N LEU A 229 14.26 -9.06 -4.54
CA LEU A 229 14.42 -9.12 -5.99
C LEU A 229 14.37 -7.70 -6.55
N ASP A 230 15.45 -7.30 -7.21
CA ASP A 230 15.51 -6.04 -7.92
C ASP A 230 16.29 -6.19 -9.23
N ARG A 231 15.71 -5.76 -10.34
CA ARG A 231 16.31 -5.83 -11.68
C ARG A 231 16.77 -7.25 -12.04
N ALA A 232 18.08 -7.44 -12.08
CA ALA A 232 18.72 -8.70 -12.45
C ALA A 232 19.44 -9.39 -11.29
N CYS A 233 19.13 -9.04 -10.05
CA CYS A 233 19.78 -9.65 -8.88
C CYS A 233 18.75 -10.04 -7.80
N ILE A 234 19.15 -11.03 -7.01
CA ILE A 234 18.46 -11.45 -5.79
C ILE A 234 19.46 -11.27 -4.66
N ALA A 235 19.10 -10.52 -3.63
CA ALA A 235 19.86 -10.43 -2.40
C ALA A 235 19.09 -11.11 -1.26
N VAL A 236 19.81 -11.89 -0.46
CA VAL A 236 19.26 -12.53 0.73
C VAL A 236 19.36 -11.53 1.88
N SER A 237 18.22 -11.03 2.35
CA SER A 237 18.15 -9.95 3.33
C SER A 237 18.86 -10.25 4.64
N TYR A 238 18.81 -11.49 5.11
CA TYR A 238 19.43 -11.93 6.36
C TYR A 238 20.95 -11.80 6.41
N THR A 239 21.67 -12.02 5.30
CA THR A 239 23.13 -11.97 5.26
C THR A 239 23.67 -10.55 5.25
N HIS A 240 22.88 -9.57 4.82
CA HIS A 240 23.34 -8.16 4.74
C HIS A 240 23.20 -7.42 6.06
N LEU A 241 22.22 -7.75 6.90
CA LEU A 241 22.03 -7.09 8.20
C LEU A 241 23.00 -7.61 9.28
N ARG A 242 23.45 -8.89 9.20
CA ARG A 242 24.43 -9.46 10.14
C ARG A 242 25.90 -9.35 9.74
N ALA A 243 26.21 -8.92 8.53
CA ALA A 243 27.61 -8.79 8.07
C ALA A 243 28.36 -7.59 8.69
N HIS A 244 27.75 -6.85 9.59
CA HIS A 244 28.27 -5.64 10.23
C HIS A 244 28.22 -5.66 11.78
N GLU A 245 27.99 -6.83 12.40
CA GLU A 245 28.19 -7.02 13.85
C GLU A 245 29.64 -7.43 14.19
#